data_728ec638a9769bfe21d1a6aea5501a6c
#
_entry.id   728ec638a9769bfe21d1a6aea5501a6c
#
_cell.length_a   1.000
_cell.length_b   1.000
_cell.length_c   1.000
_cell.angle_alpha   90.00
_cell.angle_beta   90.00
_cell.angle_gamma   90.00
#
_symmetry.space_group_name_H-M   'P 1'
#
loop_
_entity.id
_entity.type
_entity.pdbx_description
1 polymer ?
#
loop_
_entity_poly.entity_id
_entity_poly.type
_entity_poly.pdbx_seq_one_letter_code
_entity_poly.pdbx_strand_id
1 'polypeptide(L)'
;MSRNPASSPRRASSPAQGPTRTGVLKKIATAIGAVLVALVISAYGIFLVIGEHTDFGRERVVWYTQACGVGLVIVAGLLIACAFAYLGVWRAKRNVDIEKYNQRSFGMAALCVIALYVGFRSISQGLPAFRDLKEGTTTVTVTSCSFEQMPRSNPGTRGDHTPDNGWDNTFTMTLADGTKRATVITTDNADDIASRGGLTGVLYEACARRSGSASMTMEVYPHTWSIVDARID
;
A
#
# COMPACT_ATOMS: atom_id res chain seq x y z
N MET A 1 -16.74 49.33 72.96
CA MET A 1 -15.91 48.26 72.42
C MET A 1 -16.29 48.08 70.98
N SER A 2 -15.56 48.70 70.09
CA SER A 2 -15.81 48.66 68.62
C SER A 2 -14.79 47.71 67.98
N ARG A 3 -15.28 46.63 67.35
CA ARG A 3 -14.44 45.67 66.60
C ARG A 3 -14.35 46.11 65.14
N ASN A 4 -13.19 46.42 64.68
CA ASN A 4 -12.88 46.63 63.27
C ASN A 4 -12.86 45.29 62.53
N PRO A 5 -13.48 45.17 61.37
CA PRO A 5 -13.36 43.99 60.53
C PRO A 5 -12.07 44.08 59.71
N ALA A 6 -11.25 43.00 59.80
CA ALA A 6 -10.05 42.82 59.07
C ALA A 6 -10.29 42.78 57.55
N SER A 7 -9.62 43.65 56.83
CA SER A 7 -9.58 43.67 55.36
C SER A 7 -8.77 42.49 54.82
N SER A 8 -9.46 41.57 54.11
CA SER A 8 -8.81 40.46 53.38
C SER A 8 -7.93 40.98 52.22
N PRO A 9 -6.71 40.49 52.07
CA PRO A 9 -5.85 40.88 50.96
C PRO A 9 -6.41 40.34 49.65
N ARG A 10 -6.74 41.26 48.72
CA ARG A 10 -7.06 40.92 47.32
C ARG A 10 -5.90 40.17 46.71
N ARG A 11 -6.09 38.89 46.37
CA ARG A 11 -5.19 38.12 45.49
C ARG A 11 -5.11 38.83 44.14
N ALA A 12 -3.95 39.37 43.84
CA ALA A 12 -3.62 39.88 42.51
C ALA A 12 -3.70 38.73 41.55
N SER A 13 -4.64 38.78 40.63
CA SER A 13 -4.74 37.85 39.51
C SER A 13 -3.52 38.04 38.62
N SER A 14 -2.62 37.05 38.60
CA SER A 14 -1.49 37.01 37.66
C SER A 14 -2.03 37.14 36.24
N PRO A 15 -1.45 38.03 35.40
CA PRO A 15 -1.85 38.12 34.01
C PRO A 15 -1.60 36.78 33.31
N ALA A 16 -2.63 36.23 32.64
CA ALA A 16 -2.53 35.04 31.83
C ALA A 16 -1.45 35.27 30.77
N GLN A 17 -0.31 34.59 30.91
CA GLN A 17 0.76 34.62 29.90
C GLN A 17 0.18 34.04 28.62
N GLY A 18 -0.06 34.89 27.63
CA GLY A 18 -0.49 34.46 26.26
C GLY A 18 0.55 33.48 25.67
N PRO A 19 0.15 32.67 24.72
CA PRO A 19 1.03 31.65 24.12
C PRO A 19 2.29 32.29 23.54
N THR A 20 3.44 31.89 24.07
CA THR A 20 4.74 32.40 23.59
C THR A 20 4.88 32.12 22.10
N ARG A 21 5.37 33.07 21.28
CA ARG A 21 5.61 32.92 19.83
C ARG A 21 6.32 31.63 19.45
N THR A 22 7.25 31.17 20.28
CA THR A 22 7.97 29.89 20.13
C THR A 22 7.06 28.68 20.28
N GLY A 23 6.01 28.73 21.10
CA GLY A 23 5.04 27.62 21.25
C GLY A 23 4.14 27.47 20.03
N VAL A 24 3.72 28.58 19.42
CA VAL A 24 2.89 28.60 18.21
C VAL A 24 3.71 28.07 17.01
N LEU A 25 4.93 28.53 16.81
CA LEU A 25 5.84 28.07 15.74
C LEU A 25 6.09 26.55 15.82
N LYS A 26 6.30 26.01 17.02
CA LYS A 26 6.48 24.56 17.21
C LYS A 26 5.24 23.76 16.84
N LYS A 27 4.05 24.22 17.21
CA LYS A 27 2.78 23.57 16.82
C LYS A 27 2.56 23.58 15.31
N ILE A 28 2.85 24.69 14.64
CA ILE A 28 2.76 24.84 13.19
C ILE A 28 3.75 23.89 12.50
N ALA A 29 5.00 23.85 12.91
CA ALA A 29 6.02 22.95 12.36
C ALA A 29 5.63 21.47 12.53
N THR A 30 5.06 21.07 13.67
CA THR A 30 4.59 19.71 13.90
C THR A 30 3.39 19.38 13.00
N ALA A 31 2.44 20.31 12.84
CA ALA A 31 1.29 20.12 11.95
C ALA A 31 1.71 19.97 10.48
N ILE A 32 2.63 20.84 10.02
CA ILE A 32 3.20 20.75 8.66
C ILE A 32 3.90 19.40 8.46
N GLY A 33 4.70 18.95 9.41
CA GLY A 33 5.39 17.66 9.36
C GLY A 33 4.40 16.48 9.25
N ALA A 34 3.33 16.49 10.05
CA ALA A 34 2.30 15.47 10.00
C ALA A 34 1.56 15.44 8.65
N VAL A 35 1.23 16.62 8.10
CA VAL A 35 0.59 16.72 6.78
C VAL A 35 1.52 16.21 5.68
N LEU A 36 2.80 16.55 5.70
CA LEU A 36 3.77 16.07 4.72
C LEU A 36 3.91 14.53 4.76
N VAL A 37 3.98 13.94 5.95
CA VAL A 37 4.03 12.48 6.11
C VAL A 37 2.76 11.84 5.56
N ALA A 38 1.58 12.38 5.87
CA ALA A 38 0.31 11.88 5.35
C ALA A 38 0.24 11.96 3.82
N LEU A 39 0.70 13.08 3.22
CA LEU A 39 0.73 13.25 1.77
C LEU A 39 1.67 12.23 1.10
N VAL A 40 2.86 11.98 1.65
CA VAL A 40 3.81 11.01 1.12
C VAL A 40 3.24 9.59 1.17
N ILE A 41 2.60 9.20 2.30
CA ILE A 41 1.98 7.88 2.44
C ILE A 41 0.80 7.74 1.46
N SER A 42 -0.04 8.78 1.32
CA SER A 42 -1.16 8.77 0.38
C SER A 42 -0.69 8.70 -1.07
N ALA A 43 0.33 9.46 -1.45
CA ALA A 43 0.93 9.41 -2.79
C ALA A 43 1.51 8.02 -3.09
N TYR A 44 2.17 7.39 -2.12
CA TYR A 44 2.66 6.02 -2.27
C TYR A 44 1.51 5.01 -2.42
N GLY A 45 0.43 5.16 -1.65
CA GLY A 45 -0.77 4.34 -1.78
C GLY A 45 -1.41 4.46 -3.17
N ILE A 46 -1.57 5.69 -3.67
CA ILE A 46 -2.08 5.97 -5.03
C ILE A 46 -1.15 5.35 -6.09
N PHE A 47 0.17 5.51 -5.93
CA PHE A 47 1.15 4.91 -6.83
C PHE A 47 1.03 3.38 -6.88
N LEU A 48 0.80 2.72 -5.74
CA LEU A 48 0.58 1.26 -5.69
C LEU A 48 -0.72 0.86 -6.42
N VAL A 49 -1.80 1.62 -6.24
CA VAL A 49 -3.09 1.35 -6.89
C VAL A 49 -3.00 1.53 -8.41
N ILE A 50 -2.34 2.60 -8.89
CA ILE A 50 -2.18 2.82 -10.34
C ILE A 50 -1.42 1.67 -11.00
N GLY A 51 -0.43 1.10 -10.33
CA GLY A 51 0.35 0.00 -10.88
C GLY A 51 -0.34 -1.35 -10.87
N GLU A 52 -1.38 -1.54 -10.07
CA GLU A 52 -2.21 -2.74 -10.13
C GLU A 52 -2.98 -2.87 -11.47
N HIS A 53 -3.07 -1.78 -12.24
CA HIS A 53 -3.67 -1.79 -13.58
C HIS A 53 -2.72 -2.23 -14.71
N THR A 54 -1.43 -2.41 -14.43
CA THR A 54 -0.49 -3.03 -15.38
C THR A 54 -0.55 -4.55 -15.21
N ASP A 55 -1.41 -5.21 -16.00
CA ASP A 55 -1.73 -6.62 -15.81
C ASP A 55 -0.58 -7.55 -16.22
N PHE A 56 0.27 -7.15 -17.18
CA PHE A 56 1.22 -8.05 -17.84
C PHE A 56 2.59 -7.42 -18.17
N GLY A 57 3.54 -8.30 -18.46
CA GLY A 57 4.79 -7.98 -19.13
C GLY A 57 5.86 -7.34 -18.26
N ARG A 58 6.87 -6.84 -18.97
CA ARG A 58 8.04 -6.20 -18.36
C ARG A 58 7.67 -4.94 -17.58
N GLU A 59 6.66 -4.20 -18.03
CA GLU A 59 6.23 -2.96 -17.40
C GLU A 59 5.77 -3.18 -15.96
N ARG A 60 5.03 -4.26 -15.70
CA ARG A 60 4.63 -4.67 -14.35
C ARG A 60 5.84 -4.95 -13.46
N VAL A 61 6.83 -5.66 -13.96
CA VAL A 61 8.04 -6.00 -13.20
C VAL A 61 8.87 -4.75 -12.91
N VAL A 62 9.04 -3.87 -13.89
CA VAL A 62 9.71 -2.57 -13.71
C VAL A 62 8.98 -1.72 -12.69
N TRP A 63 7.67 -1.67 -12.76
CA TRP A 63 6.85 -0.91 -11.81
C TRP A 63 7.02 -1.43 -10.37
N TYR A 64 6.97 -2.74 -10.13
CA TYR A 64 7.22 -3.31 -8.78
C TYR A 64 8.61 -2.98 -8.26
N THR A 65 9.60 -2.94 -9.13
CA THR A 65 10.98 -2.55 -8.75
C THR A 65 11.06 -1.09 -8.35
N GLN A 66 10.39 -0.20 -9.10
CA GLN A 66 10.31 1.23 -8.78
C GLN A 66 9.51 1.47 -7.49
N ALA A 67 8.38 0.78 -7.31
CA ALA A 67 7.58 0.83 -6.10
C ALA A 67 8.38 0.41 -4.86
N CYS A 68 9.20 -0.63 -5.00
CA CYS A 68 10.13 -1.04 -3.94
C CYS A 68 11.13 0.08 -3.59
N GLY A 69 11.75 0.69 -4.60
CA GLY A 69 12.70 1.79 -4.40
C GLY A 69 12.07 2.97 -3.66
N VAL A 70 10.89 3.42 -4.11
CA VAL A 70 10.14 4.50 -3.45
C VAL A 70 9.76 4.11 -2.02
N GLY A 71 9.26 2.89 -1.82
CA GLY A 71 8.90 2.40 -0.48
C GLY A 71 10.08 2.36 0.48
N LEU A 72 11.26 1.96 0.02
CA LEU A 72 12.48 1.97 0.85
C LEU A 72 12.93 3.38 1.22
N VAL A 73 12.81 4.35 0.32
CA VAL A 73 13.08 5.78 0.63
C VAL A 73 12.12 6.28 1.71
N ILE A 74 10.83 5.92 1.61
CA ILE A 74 9.83 6.27 2.63
C ILE A 74 10.19 5.65 3.98
N VAL A 75 10.57 4.37 4.00
CA VAL A 75 11.00 3.68 5.23
C VAL A 75 12.21 4.38 5.86
N ALA A 76 13.20 4.74 5.06
CA ALA A 76 14.37 5.49 5.56
C ALA A 76 13.95 6.83 6.20
N GLY A 77 13.06 7.58 5.54
CA GLY A 77 12.50 8.83 6.10
C GLY A 77 11.75 8.62 7.42
N LEU A 78 10.93 7.56 7.49
CA LEU A 78 10.20 7.20 8.71
C LEU A 78 11.14 6.78 9.85
N LEU A 79 12.20 6.04 9.56
CA LEU A 79 13.21 5.68 10.57
C LEU A 79 13.95 6.90 11.12
N ILE A 80 14.28 7.87 10.27
CA ILE A 80 14.85 9.16 10.69
C ILE A 80 13.84 9.90 11.60
N ALA A 81 12.57 9.95 11.21
CA ALA A 81 11.52 10.56 12.04
C ALA A 81 11.37 9.84 13.39
N CYS A 82 11.44 8.50 13.42
CA CYS A 82 11.44 7.71 14.65
C CYS A 82 12.64 8.05 15.54
N ALA A 83 13.84 8.25 14.99
CA ALA A 83 15.02 8.64 15.75
C ALA A 83 14.82 10.01 16.41
N PHE A 84 14.28 11.00 15.71
CA PHE A 84 13.95 12.31 16.28
C PHE A 84 12.83 12.22 17.32
N ALA A 85 11.80 11.40 17.11
CA ALA A 85 10.74 11.16 18.07
C ALA A 85 11.29 10.51 19.34
N TYR A 86 12.20 9.54 19.21
CA TYR A 86 12.88 8.91 20.35
C TYR A 86 13.64 9.92 21.21
N LEU A 87 14.40 10.82 20.59
CA LEU A 87 15.08 11.90 21.30
C LEU A 87 14.08 12.79 22.07
N GLY A 88 12.92 13.05 21.47
CA GLY A 88 11.83 13.78 22.11
C GLY A 88 11.22 13.05 23.31
N VAL A 89 11.03 11.73 23.20
CA VAL A 89 10.57 10.86 24.30
C VAL A 89 11.59 10.83 25.44
N TRP A 90 12.85 10.64 25.11
CA TRP A 90 13.93 10.63 26.10
C TRP A 90 14.02 11.95 26.90
N ARG A 91 13.89 13.10 26.21
CA ARG A 91 13.86 14.41 26.85
C ARG A 91 12.64 14.59 27.76
N ALA A 92 11.44 14.10 27.33
CA ALA A 92 10.22 14.18 28.14
C ALA A 92 10.33 13.34 29.42
N LYS A 93 10.88 12.11 29.29
CA LYS A 93 11.17 11.24 30.45
C LYS A 93 12.10 11.90 31.46
N ARG A 94 13.12 12.58 30.98
CA ARG A 94 14.10 13.28 31.85
C ARG A 94 13.49 14.46 32.60
N ASN A 95 12.47 15.10 32.04
CA ASN A 95 11.78 16.26 32.63
C ASN A 95 10.53 15.86 33.45
N VAL A 96 10.27 14.56 33.66
CA VAL A 96 9.14 14.01 34.47
C VAL A 96 7.77 14.51 33.97
N ASP A 97 7.60 14.74 32.67
CA ASP A 97 6.33 15.15 32.05
C ASP A 97 5.64 13.90 31.47
N ILE A 98 4.84 13.23 32.30
CA ILE A 98 4.19 11.94 31.99
C ILE A 98 3.24 12.05 30.79
N GLU A 99 2.46 13.12 30.68
CA GLU A 99 1.50 13.30 29.60
C GLU A 99 2.20 13.43 28.24
N LYS A 100 3.21 14.28 28.16
CA LYS A 100 4.02 14.42 26.95
C LYS A 100 4.83 13.17 26.63
N TYR A 101 5.25 12.42 27.64
CA TYR A 101 5.92 11.13 27.44
C TYR A 101 4.99 10.15 26.75
N ASN A 102 3.78 9.95 27.25
CA ASN A 102 2.79 9.01 26.69
C ASN A 102 2.41 9.38 25.24
N GLN A 103 2.09 10.65 24.98
CA GLN A 103 1.74 11.13 23.66
C GLN A 103 2.86 10.90 22.62
N ARG A 104 4.11 11.19 23.00
CA ARG A 104 5.28 11.02 22.12
C ARG A 104 5.62 9.55 21.90
N SER A 105 5.49 8.73 22.94
CA SER A 105 5.71 7.28 22.84
C SER A 105 4.71 6.62 21.91
N PHE A 106 3.44 7.01 21.99
CA PHE A 106 2.40 6.53 21.07
C PHE A 106 2.69 6.94 19.62
N GLY A 107 3.04 8.20 19.38
CA GLY A 107 3.41 8.68 18.05
C GLY A 107 4.62 7.95 17.47
N MET A 108 5.65 7.68 18.27
CA MET A 108 6.80 6.88 17.85
C MET A 108 6.40 5.44 17.51
N ALA A 109 5.59 4.79 18.33
CA ALA A 109 5.11 3.44 18.06
C ALA A 109 4.32 3.37 16.75
N ALA A 110 3.43 4.34 16.49
CA ALA A 110 2.68 4.42 15.24
C ALA A 110 3.61 4.56 14.02
N LEU A 111 4.61 5.43 14.08
CA LEU A 111 5.60 5.59 13.00
C LEU A 111 6.38 4.29 12.75
N CYS A 112 6.77 3.57 13.78
CA CYS A 112 7.46 2.28 13.65
C CYS A 112 6.57 1.22 12.97
N VAL A 113 5.30 1.13 13.34
CA VAL A 113 4.34 0.19 12.73
C VAL A 113 4.15 0.52 11.24
N ILE A 114 3.99 1.79 10.89
CA ILE A 114 3.87 2.23 9.49
C ILE A 114 5.15 1.89 8.71
N ALA A 115 6.34 2.17 9.27
CA ALA A 115 7.61 1.87 8.62
C ALA A 115 7.77 0.36 8.37
N LEU A 116 7.41 -0.48 9.34
CA LEU A 116 7.44 -1.94 9.21
C LEU A 116 6.48 -2.42 8.12
N TYR A 117 5.25 -1.90 8.08
CA TYR A 117 4.26 -2.26 7.08
C TYR A 117 4.71 -1.89 5.66
N VAL A 118 5.14 -0.63 5.46
CA VAL A 118 5.63 -0.15 4.15
C VAL A 118 6.88 -0.93 3.74
N GLY A 119 7.81 -1.18 4.66
CA GLY A 119 9.02 -1.95 4.40
C GLY A 119 8.72 -3.38 3.98
N PHE A 120 7.87 -4.08 4.73
CA PHE A 120 7.45 -5.44 4.42
C PHE A 120 6.78 -5.51 3.03
N ARG A 121 5.83 -4.60 2.77
CA ARG A 121 5.12 -4.55 1.48
C ARG A 121 6.08 -4.28 0.31
N SER A 122 7.00 -3.33 0.48
CA SER A 122 7.99 -2.98 -0.55
C SER A 122 8.93 -4.14 -0.86
N ILE A 123 9.46 -4.82 0.15
CA ILE A 123 10.40 -5.93 -0.04
C ILE A 123 9.68 -7.16 -0.61
N SER A 124 8.48 -7.49 -0.12
CA SER A 124 7.75 -8.69 -0.56
C SER A 124 7.38 -8.65 -2.05
N GLN A 125 7.14 -7.47 -2.60
CA GLN A 125 6.82 -7.29 -4.03
C GLN A 125 8.06 -6.97 -4.88
N GLY A 126 8.96 -6.16 -4.37
CA GLY A 126 10.10 -5.67 -5.14
C GLY A 126 11.24 -6.65 -5.28
N LEU A 127 11.48 -7.52 -4.28
CA LEU A 127 12.57 -8.49 -4.35
C LEU A 127 12.35 -9.55 -5.47
N PRO A 128 11.13 -10.14 -5.61
CA PRO A 128 10.84 -10.99 -6.77
C PRO A 128 11.02 -10.26 -8.10
N ALA A 129 10.50 -9.02 -8.21
CA ALA A 129 10.62 -8.23 -9.43
C ALA A 129 12.07 -7.90 -9.80
N PHE A 130 12.90 -7.59 -8.81
CA PHE A 130 14.33 -7.35 -9.05
C PHE A 130 15.05 -8.61 -9.54
N ARG A 131 14.70 -9.79 -9.01
CA ARG A 131 15.24 -11.08 -9.50
C ARG A 131 14.83 -11.32 -10.95
N ASP A 132 13.56 -11.12 -11.26
CA ASP A 132 13.02 -11.27 -12.62
C ASP A 132 13.72 -10.36 -13.63
N LEU A 133 14.01 -9.10 -13.27
CA LEU A 133 14.75 -8.19 -14.15
C LEU A 133 16.18 -8.65 -14.39
N LYS A 134 16.78 -9.36 -13.44
CA LYS A 134 18.16 -9.88 -13.54
C LYS A 134 18.23 -11.21 -14.30
N GLU A 135 17.29 -12.11 -14.03
CA GLU A 135 17.27 -13.48 -14.54
C GLU A 135 16.55 -13.57 -15.90
N GLY A 136 15.65 -12.62 -16.18
CA GLY A 136 14.88 -12.60 -17.41
C GLY A 136 13.63 -13.48 -17.37
N THR A 137 13.11 -13.74 -18.56
CA THR A 137 11.91 -14.55 -18.76
C THR A 137 12.23 -16.03 -18.91
N THR A 138 11.25 -16.87 -18.63
CA THR A 138 11.30 -18.32 -18.86
C THR A 138 10.07 -18.79 -19.62
N THR A 139 10.23 -19.83 -20.43
CA THR A 139 9.14 -20.46 -21.17
C THR A 139 8.52 -21.56 -20.32
N VAL A 140 7.20 -21.55 -20.18
CA VAL A 140 6.43 -22.56 -19.46
C VAL A 140 5.32 -23.11 -20.35
N THR A 141 5.03 -24.39 -20.19
CA THR A 141 3.93 -25.06 -20.88
C THR A 141 2.75 -25.20 -19.95
N VAL A 142 1.60 -24.71 -20.36
CA VAL A 142 0.30 -24.87 -19.69
C VAL A 142 -0.42 -26.06 -20.31
N THR A 143 -0.77 -27.03 -19.48
CA THR A 143 -1.46 -28.25 -19.90
C THR A 143 -2.97 -28.15 -19.83
N SER A 144 -3.46 -27.29 -18.93
CA SER A 144 -4.89 -26.97 -18.85
C SER A 144 -5.08 -25.61 -18.21
N CYS A 145 -6.16 -24.92 -18.54
CA CYS A 145 -6.54 -23.70 -17.88
C CYS A 145 -8.06 -23.59 -17.71
N SER A 146 -8.49 -22.80 -16.74
CA SER A 146 -9.89 -22.47 -16.49
C SER A 146 -10.08 -20.98 -16.33
N PHE A 147 -11.27 -20.53 -16.70
CA PHE A 147 -11.68 -19.14 -16.58
C PHE A 147 -12.85 -19.03 -15.61
N GLU A 148 -12.77 -18.10 -14.69
CA GLU A 148 -13.83 -17.76 -13.76
C GLU A 148 -14.01 -16.25 -13.72
N GLN A 149 -15.25 -15.80 -13.76
CA GLN A 149 -15.59 -14.39 -13.71
C GLN A 149 -16.49 -14.12 -12.52
N MET A 150 -16.10 -13.19 -11.68
CA MET A 150 -16.85 -12.79 -10.49
C MET A 150 -17.09 -11.27 -10.47
N PRO A 151 -18.29 -10.82 -10.08
CA PRO A 151 -18.53 -9.40 -9.84
C PRO A 151 -17.72 -8.95 -8.63
N ARG A 152 -17.03 -7.83 -8.74
CA ARG A 152 -16.28 -7.22 -7.66
C ARG A 152 -17.26 -6.59 -6.66
N SER A 153 -17.42 -7.19 -5.50
CA SER A 153 -18.30 -6.65 -4.46
C SER A 153 -17.63 -5.50 -3.70
N ASN A 154 -18.36 -4.40 -3.53
CA ASN A 154 -17.94 -3.30 -2.65
C ASN A 154 -18.23 -3.70 -1.20
N PRO A 155 -17.23 -3.83 -0.30
CA PRO A 155 -17.46 -4.27 1.09
C PRO A 155 -18.28 -3.29 1.94
N GLY A 156 -18.70 -2.14 1.38
CA GLY A 156 -19.44 -1.10 2.09
C GLY A 156 -20.95 -1.06 1.85
N THR A 157 -21.50 -1.73 0.86
CA THR A 157 -22.93 -1.70 0.53
C THR A 157 -23.61 -3.03 0.82
N ARG A 158 -24.20 -3.12 2.01
CA ARG A 158 -24.98 -4.28 2.44
C ARG A 158 -26.31 -4.27 1.67
N GLY A 159 -26.41 -5.07 0.61
CA GLY A 159 -27.67 -5.35 -0.09
C GLY A 159 -27.78 -4.87 -1.54
N ASP A 160 -26.80 -4.17 -2.10
CA ASP A 160 -26.79 -3.82 -3.50
C ASP A 160 -25.79 -4.75 -4.25
N HIS A 161 -26.33 -5.62 -5.10
CA HIS A 161 -25.55 -6.57 -5.89
C HIS A 161 -25.19 -6.02 -7.28
N THR A 162 -25.35 -4.72 -7.50
CA THR A 162 -24.86 -4.08 -8.70
C THR A 162 -23.32 -4.03 -8.63
N PRO A 163 -22.60 -4.51 -9.66
CA PRO A 163 -21.14 -4.49 -9.68
C PRO A 163 -20.62 -3.06 -9.95
N ASP A 164 -20.72 -2.18 -8.95
CA ASP A 164 -20.25 -0.80 -9.07
C ASP A 164 -18.72 -0.68 -9.25
N ASN A 165 -17.98 -1.79 -9.09
CA ASN A 165 -16.51 -1.81 -9.12
C ASN A 165 -15.91 -2.74 -10.18
N GLY A 166 -16.71 -3.18 -11.15
CA GLY A 166 -16.23 -4.02 -12.25
C GLY A 166 -16.23 -5.53 -11.93
N TRP A 167 -15.48 -6.27 -12.74
CA TRP A 167 -15.44 -7.73 -12.74
C TRP A 167 -14.01 -8.22 -12.59
N ASP A 168 -13.80 -9.20 -11.72
CA ASP A 168 -12.54 -9.93 -11.60
C ASP A 168 -12.58 -11.18 -12.48
N ASN A 169 -11.72 -11.20 -13.48
CA ASN A 169 -11.58 -12.27 -14.47
C ASN A 169 -10.36 -13.11 -14.10
N THR A 170 -10.57 -14.27 -13.51
CA THR A 170 -9.52 -15.15 -13.01
C THR A 170 -9.20 -16.24 -14.01
N PHE A 171 -7.96 -16.27 -14.48
CA PHE A 171 -7.40 -17.34 -15.30
C PHE A 171 -6.54 -18.25 -14.43
N THR A 172 -6.99 -19.48 -14.21
CA THR A 172 -6.21 -20.47 -13.44
C THR A 172 -5.57 -21.47 -14.41
N MET A 173 -4.26 -21.51 -14.44
CA MET A 173 -3.44 -22.31 -15.33
C MET A 173 -2.75 -23.43 -14.57
N THR A 174 -2.77 -24.63 -15.13
CA THR A 174 -2.00 -25.78 -14.62
C THR A 174 -0.79 -25.98 -15.53
N LEU A 175 0.40 -25.91 -14.97
CA LEU A 175 1.66 -26.07 -15.69
C LEU A 175 1.98 -27.56 -15.90
N ALA A 176 2.95 -27.86 -16.77
CA ALA A 176 3.37 -29.22 -17.06
C ALA A 176 3.93 -29.97 -15.82
N ASP A 177 4.45 -29.24 -14.82
CA ASP A 177 4.89 -29.78 -13.53
C ASP A 177 3.75 -30.00 -12.52
N GLY A 178 2.50 -29.73 -12.90
CA GLY A 178 1.33 -29.81 -12.04
C GLY A 178 1.10 -28.58 -11.15
N THR A 179 1.97 -27.60 -11.16
CA THR A 179 1.81 -26.35 -10.40
C THR A 179 0.64 -25.54 -10.95
N LYS A 180 -0.21 -25.03 -10.06
CA LYS A 180 -1.30 -24.13 -10.43
C LYS A 180 -0.91 -22.67 -10.20
N ARG A 181 -1.18 -21.83 -11.19
CA ARG A 181 -0.97 -20.38 -11.14
C ARG A 181 -2.23 -19.67 -11.59
N ALA A 182 -2.55 -18.56 -10.92
CA ALA A 182 -3.70 -17.74 -11.29
C ALA A 182 -3.25 -16.33 -11.63
N THR A 183 -3.93 -15.75 -12.63
CA THR A 183 -3.82 -14.34 -13.02
C THR A 183 -5.19 -13.73 -13.01
N VAL A 184 -5.37 -12.60 -12.37
CA VAL A 184 -6.65 -11.87 -12.31
C VAL A 184 -6.52 -10.60 -13.12
N ILE A 185 -7.50 -10.38 -14.01
CA ILE A 185 -7.62 -9.16 -14.82
C ILE A 185 -8.95 -8.51 -14.47
N THR A 186 -8.90 -7.26 -14.03
CA THR A 186 -10.10 -6.49 -13.72
C THR A 186 -10.62 -5.78 -14.96
N THR A 187 -11.95 -5.84 -15.17
CA THR A 187 -12.66 -5.12 -16.25
C THR A 187 -13.85 -4.37 -15.66
N ASP A 188 -14.26 -3.29 -16.33
CA ASP A 188 -15.43 -2.50 -15.90
C ASP A 188 -16.74 -3.25 -16.16
N ASN A 189 -16.82 -3.97 -17.31
CA ASN A 189 -17.98 -4.77 -17.67
C ASN A 189 -17.61 -6.24 -17.89
N ALA A 190 -18.59 -7.14 -17.74
CA ALA A 190 -18.40 -8.57 -17.92
C ALA A 190 -17.90 -8.93 -19.33
N ASP A 191 -18.43 -8.27 -20.36
CA ASP A 191 -18.13 -8.56 -21.75
C ASP A 191 -16.80 -7.97 -22.23
N ASP A 192 -16.23 -7.04 -21.49
CA ASP A 192 -14.99 -6.35 -21.87
C ASP A 192 -13.83 -7.32 -22.03
N ILE A 193 -13.77 -8.38 -21.22
CA ILE A 193 -12.70 -9.37 -21.29
C ILE A 193 -12.68 -10.11 -22.63
N ALA A 194 -13.85 -10.43 -23.17
CA ALA A 194 -14.01 -11.14 -24.45
C ALA A 194 -13.60 -10.29 -25.66
N SER A 195 -13.70 -8.96 -25.54
CA SER A 195 -13.37 -8.00 -26.59
C SER A 195 -11.91 -7.54 -26.57
N ARG A 196 -11.18 -7.78 -25.46
CA ARG A 196 -9.77 -7.43 -25.35
C ARG A 196 -8.91 -8.26 -26.28
N GLY A 197 -8.07 -7.59 -27.06
CA GLY A 197 -7.07 -8.23 -27.93
C GLY A 197 -5.77 -8.55 -27.17
N GLY A 198 -4.74 -8.92 -27.95
CA GLY A 198 -3.41 -9.19 -27.43
C GLY A 198 -3.38 -10.40 -26.48
N LEU A 199 -2.54 -10.33 -25.45
CA LEU A 199 -2.35 -11.42 -24.50
C LEU A 199 -3.63 -11.83 -23.76
N THR A 200 -4.46 -10.85 -23.36
CA THR A 200 -5.76 -11.12 -22.72
C THR A 200 -6.68 -11.94 -23.62
N GLY A 201 -6.74 -11.60 -24.92
CA GLY A 201 -7.53 -12.33 -25.90
C GLY A 201 -7.07 -13.77 -26.08
N VAL A 202 -5.75 -14.02 -26.09
CA VAL A 202 -5.16 -15.37 -26.16
C VAL A 202 -5.53 -16.19 -24.92
N LEU A 203 -5.41 -15.61 -23.72
CA LEU A 203 -5.80 -16.27 -22.47
C LEU A 203 -7.30 -16.60 -22.44
N TYR A 204 -8.14 -15.66 -22.86
CA TYR A 204 -9.58 -15.87 -22.91
C TYR A 204 -9.97 -16.95 -23.92
N GLU A 205 -9.35 -16.95 -25.09
CA GLU A 205 -9.57 -17.99 -26.10
C GLU A 205 -9.20 -19.37 -25.58
N ALA A 206 -8.01 -19.51 -24.95
CA ALA A 206 -7.53 -20.78 -24.44
C ALA A 206 -8.35 -21.28 -23.24
N CYS A 207 -8.63 -20.41 -22.26
CA CYS A 207 -9.16 -20.84 -20.97
C CYS A 207 -10.70 -20.83 -20.91
N ALA A 208 -11.36 -19.92 -21.63
CA ALA A 208 -12.82 -19.80 -21.64
C ALA A 208 -13.46 -20.55 -22.84
N ARG A 209 -13.01 -20.22 -24.07
CA ARG A 209 -13.67 -20.75 -25.27
C ARG A 209 -13.32 -22.20 -25.58
N ARG A 210 -12.09 -22.63 -25.35
CA ARG A 210 -11.62 -24.00 -25.59
C ARG A 210 -11.78 -24.93 -24.38
N SER A 211 -12.55 -24.51 -23.40
CA SER A 211 -12.90 -25.32 -22.22
C SER A 211 -11.70 -25.91 -21.49
N GLY A 212 -10.58 -25.20 -21.49
CA GLY A 212 -9.38 -25.57 -20.73
C GLY A 212 -8.56 -26.75 -21.28
N SER A 213 -8.93 -27.33 -22.44
CA SER A 213 -8.19 -28.43 -23.07
C SER A 213 -7.06 -27.97 -24.00
N ALA A 214 -6.91 -26.66 -24.21
CA ALA A 214 -5.86 -26.12 -25.05
C ALA A 214 -4.51 -26.17 -24.33
N SER A 215 -3.52 -26.81 -24.96
CA SER A 215 -2.12 -26.62 -24.63
C SER A 215 -1.69 -25.21 -25.04
N MET A 216 -0.93 -24.58 -24.18
CA MET A 216 -0.48 -23.20 -24.41
C MET A 216 0.98 -23.04 -23.92
N THR A 217 1.78 -22.41 -24.74
CA THR A 217 3.15 -22.05 -24.38
C THR A 217 3.19 -20.57 -23.98
N MET A 218 3.74 -20.28 -22.81
CA MET A 218 3.83 -18.91 -22.27
C MET A 218 5.26 -18.53 -21.95
N GLU A 219 5.58 -17.27 -22.17
CA GLU A 219 6.79 -16.61 -21.68
C GLU A 219 6.45 -15.79 -20.44
N VAL A 220 7.09 -16.09 -19.31
CA VAL A 220 6.75 -15.49 -18.02
C VAL A 220 7.99 -15.07 -17.24
N TYR A 221 7.84 -14.06 -16.38
CA TYR A 221 8.78 -13.77 -15.32
C TYR A 221 8.50 -14.71 -14.12
N PRO A 222 9.44 -15.60 -13.75
CA PRO A 222 9.12 -16.72 -12.85
C PRO A 222 8.78 -16.30 -11.41
N HIS A 223 9.39 -15.24 -10.89
CA HIS A 223 9.22 -14.84 -9.49
C HIS A 223 7.99 -13.97 -9.25
N THR A 224 7.65 -13.07 -10.18
CA THR A 224 6.44 -12.23 -10.11
C THR A 224 5.24 -12.86 -10.79
N TRP A 225 5.46 -13.90 -11.57
CA TRP A 225 4.44 -14.51 -12.43
C TRP A 225 3.80 -13.49 -13.38
N SER A 226 4.63 -12.60 -13.96
CA SER A 226 4.16 -11.64 -14.96
C SER A 226 4.31 -12.26 -16.35
N ILE A 227 3.19 -12.43 -17.06
CA ILE A 227 3.14 -13.05 -18.38
C ILE A 227 3.58 -12.01 -19.41
N VAL A 228 4.50 -12.38 -20.31
CA VAL A 228 5.02 -11.51 -21.38
C VAL A 228 4.38 -11.84 -22.71
N ASP A 229 4.28 -13.13 -23.04
CA ASP A 229 3.68 -13.63 -24.27
C ASP A 229 2.97 -14.97 -24.01
N ALA A 230 1.97 -15.29 -24.80
CA ALA A 230 1.29 -16.58 -24.77
C ALA A 230 0.85 -16.99 -26.17
N ARG A 231 1.01 -18.27 -26.49
CA ARG A 231 0.64 -18.87 -27.77
C ARG A 231 -0.10 -20.18 -27.53
N ILE A 232 -1.21 -20.33 -28.22
CA ILE A 232 -1.97 -21.58 -28.22
C ILE A 232 -1.32 -22.52 -29.22
N ASP A 233 -1.01 -23.74 -28.77
CA ASP A 233 -0.39 -24.79 -29.58
C ASP A 233 -1.39 -25.48 -30.52
#